data_19dcd9a25f3ddb20908fc01d8d31a6ba
#
_entry.id   19dcd9a25f3ddb20908fc01d8d31a6ba
#
_cell.length_a   1.000
_cell.length_b   1.000
_cell.length_c   1.000
_cell.angle_alpha   90.00
_cell.angle_beta   90.00
_cell.angle_gamma   90.00
#
_symmetry.space_group_name_H-M   'P 1'
#
loop_
_entity.id
_entity.type
_entity.pdbx_description
1 polymer ?
#
loop_
_entity_poly.entity_id
_entity_poly.type
_entity_poly.pdbx_seq_one_letter_code
_entity_poly.pdbx_strand_id
1 'polypeptide(L)'
;MKSRSILCLGTLIMALGVGLGAFGAHALRAMVDASALATWHTAVLYQLLHGLGLLLIAALSPQLNAAWQSRSAILMLAGVLIFSGSLYILVLSGVKWLGAITPIGGVAMILAWLFLAIAALRGKDN
;
A
#
# COMPACT_ATOMS: atom_id res chain seq x y z
N MET A 1 16.05 4.97 0.36
CA MET A 1 15.16 5.52 1.40
C MET A 1 15.62 5.03 2.76
N LYS A 2 15.71 5.91 3.74
CA LYS A 2 16.14 5.54 5.10
C LYS A 2 15.04 4.79 5.83
N SER A 3 15.41 3.81 6.66
CA SER A 3 14.46 3.02 7.45
C SER A 3 13.52 3.87 8.30
N ARG A 4 14.01 4.97 8.84
CA ARG A 4 13.20 5.92 9.62
C ARG A 4 12.10 6.57 8.77
N SER A 5 12.40 6.91 7.51
CA SER A 5 11.40 7.46 6.58
C SER A 5 10.37 6.40 6.19
N ILE A 6 10.81 5.18 5.96
CA ILE A 6 9.91 4.05 5.66
C ILE A 6 8.97 3.82 6.83
N LEU A 7 9.49 3.82 8.06
CA LEU A 7 8.69 3.67 9.27
C LEU A 7 7.63 4.77 9.38
N CYS A 8 8.02 6.02 9.19
CA CYS A 8 7.11 7.16 9.26
C CYS A 8 6.00 7.06 8.20
N LEU A 9 6.35 6.78 6.95
CA LEU A 9 5.37 6.62 5.87
C LEU A 9 4.44 5.44 6.12
N GLY A 10 4.97 4.32 6.59
CA GLY A 10 4.17 3.15 6.93
C GLY A 10 3.14 3.44 8.02
N THR A 11 3.54 4.14 9.08
CA THR A 11 2.63 4.51 10.18
C THR A 11 1.53 5.46 9.70
N LEU A 12 1.86 6.43 8.84
CA LEU A 12 0.86 7.33 8.25
C LEU A 12 -0.13 6.58 7.35
N ILE A 13 0.36 5.66 6.53
CA ILE A 13 -0.49 4.80 5.68
C ILE A 13 -1.44 3.99 6.56
N MET A 14 -0.97 3.45 7.68
CA MET A 14 -1.80 2.71 8.63
C MET A 14 -2.87 3.60 9.28
N ALA A 15 -2.49 4.77 9.76
CA ALA A 15 -3.43 5.70 10.39
C ALA A 15 -4.55 6.11 9.42
N LEU A 16 -4.19 6.47 8.19
CA LEU A 16 -5.15 6.80 7.14
C LEU A 16 -6.02 5.60 6.78
N GLY A 17 -5.44 4.41 6.69
CA GLY A 17 -6.16 3.18 6.37
C GLY A 17 -7.23 2.84 7.41
N VAL A 18 -6.92 3.00 8.70
CA VAL A 18 -7.90 2.81 9.78
C VAL A 18 -9.04 3.82 9.66
N GLY A 19 -8.71 5.09 9.41
CA GLY A 19 -9.71 6.14 9.23
C GLY A 19 -10.63 5.90 8.03
N LEU A 20 -10.05 5.54 6.89
CA LEU A 20 -10.81 5.24 5.67
C LEU A 20 -11.65 3.97 5.82
N GLY A 21 -11.15 2.98 6.56
CA GLY A 21 -11.92 1.78 6.90
C GLY A 21 -13.13 2.11 7.77
N ALA A 22 -12.94 2.93 8.79
CA ALA A 22 -14.05 3.39 9.65
C ALA A 22 -15.07 4.20 8.86
N PHE A 23 -14.63 5.10 7.99
CA PHE A 23 -15.51 5.88 7.11
C PHE A 23 -16.36 4.96 6.22
N GLY A 24 -15.74 3.94 5.60
CA GLY A 24 -16.44 2.97 4.77
C GLY A 24 -17.48 2.15 5.54
N ALA A 25 -17.16 1.75 6.76
CA ALA A 25 -18.08 0.95 7.60
C ALA A 25 -19.27 1.74 8.11
N HIS A 26 -19.18 3.05 8.21
CA HIS A 26 -20.22 3.91 8.81
C HIS A 26 -20.86 4.86 7.78
N ALA A 27 -20.22 6.00 7.48
CA ALA A 27 -20.84 7.04 6.66
C ALA A 27 -21.01 6.62 5.18
N LEU A 28 -19.98 6.06 4.58
CA LEU A 28 -19.98 5.72 3.14
C LEU A 28 -21.00 4.61 2.84
N ARG A 29 -21.19 3.68 3.75
CA ARG A 29 -22.13 2.56 3.59
C ARG A 29 -23.55 3.02 3.24
N ALA A 30 -23.96 4.18 3.74
CA ALA A 30 -25.28 4.76 3.45
C ALA A 30 -25.33 5.53 2.12
N MET A 31 -24.18 5.82 1.51
CA MET A 31 -24.05 6.72 0.35
C MET A 31 -23.83 6.01 -0.97
N VAL A 32 -23.34 4.76 -0.96
CA VAL A 32 -22.96 4.01 -2.16
C VAL A 32 -23.61 2.63 -2.16
N ASP A 33 -23.66 2.00 -3.34
CA ASP A 33 -24.17 0.64 -3.48
C ASP A 33 -23.18 -0.42 -2.92
N ALA A 34 -23.64 -1.67 -2.86
CA ALA A 34 -22.84 -2.77 -2.32
C ALA A 34 -21.58 -3.03 -3.12
N SER A 35 -21.61 -2.87 -4.44
CA SER A 35 -20.46 -3.04 -5.31
C SER A 35 -19.37 -1.98 -5.05
N ALA A 36 -19.76 -0.73 -4.95
CA ALA A 36 -18.84 0.37 -4.63
C ALA A 36 -18.26 0.21 -3.22
N LEU A 37 -19.05 -0.23 -2.26
CA LEU A 37 -18.59 -0.47 -0.89
C LEU A 37 -17.56 -1.61 -0.87
N ALA A 38 -17.78 -2.69 -1.61
CA ALA A 38 -16.82 -3.79 -1.74
C ALA A 38 -15.48 -3.31 -2.33
N THR A 39 -15.52 -2.45 -3.34
CA THR A 39 -14.33 -1.83 -3.94
C THR A 39 -13.58 -0.98 -2.90
N TRP A 40 -14.29 -0.19 -2.11
CA TRP A 40 -13.71 0.58 -1.01
C TRP A 40 -12.99 -0.32 0.00
N HIS A 41 -13.63 -1.40 0.42
CA HIS A 41 -13.02 -2.36 1.35
C HIS A 41 -11.78 -3.02 0.78
N THR A 42 -11.75 -3.31 -0.52
CA THR A 42 -10.55 -3.81 -1.20
C THR A 42 -9.41 -2.78 -1.11
N ALA A 43 -9.69 -1.51 -1.36
CA ALA A 43 -8.70 -0.44 -1.25
C ALA A 43 -8.14 -0.34 0.17
N VAL A 44 -8.99 -0.39 1.18
CA VAL A 44 -8.59 -0.34 2.60
C VAL A 44 -7.73 -1.55 2.97
N LEU A 45 -8.14 -2.75 2.56
CA LEU A 45 -7.40 -3.99 2.85
C LEU A 45 -5.97 -3.92 2.31
N TYR A 46 -5.81 -3.56 1.03
CA TYR A 46 -4.48 -3.46 0.42
C TYR A 46 -3.65 -2.34 1.04
N GLN A 47 -4.27 -1.23 1.40
CA GLN A 47 -3.59 -0.15 2.12
C GLN A 47 -3.06 -0.62 3.47
N LEU A 48 -3.86 -1.32 4.25
CA LEU A 48 -3.43 -1.81 5.57
C LEU A 48 -2.35 -2.88 5.44
N LEU A 49 -2.51 -3.84 4.54
CA LEU A 49 -1.50 -4.89 4.32
C LEU A 49 -0.15 -4.30 3.92
N HIS A 50 -0.14 -3.33 3.03
CA HIS A 50 1.10 -2.76 2.51
C HIS A 50 1.66 -1.65 3.42
N GLY A 51 0.83 -1.00 4.22
CA GLY A 51 1.29 -0.17 5.32
C GLY A 51 2.07 -1.00 6.34
N LEU A 52 1.54 -2.16 6.73
CA LEU A 52 2.25 -3.13 7.56
C LEU A 52 3.50 -3.64 6.84
N GLY A 53 3.44 -3.86 5.54
CA GLY A 53 4.61 -4.23 4.73
C GLY A 53 5.75 -3.22 4.84
N LEU A 54 5.44 -1.92 4.78
CA LEU A 54 6.42 -0.86 4.97
C LEU A 54 7.04 -0.90 6.39
N LEU A 55 6.21 -1.11 7.41
CA LEU A 55 6.70 -1.25 8.78
C LEU A 55 7.61 -2.47 8.92
N LEU A 56 7.27 -3.57 8.27
CA LEU A 56 8.08 -4.79 8.25
C LEU A 56 9.44 -4.53 7.59
N ILE A 57 9.47 -3.85 6.45
CA ILE A 57 10.71 -3.47 5.76
C ILE A 57 11.60 -2.64 6.69
N ALA A 58 11.02 -1.66 7.38
CA ALA A 58 11.76 -0.81 8.31
C ALA A 58 12.32 -1.63 9.49
N ALA A 59 11.51 -2.51 10.06
CA ALA A 59 11.89 -3.34 11.21
C ALA A 59 13.01 -4.34 10.86
N LEU A 60 12.98 -4.90 9.65
CA LEU A 60 13.94 -5.88 9.19
C LEU A 60 15.20 -5.27 8.57
N SER A 61 15.30 -3.95 8.54
CA SER A 61 16.41 -3.23 7.92
C SER A 61 17.80 -3.78 8.25
N PRO A 62 18.11 -4.18 9.50
CA PRO A 62 19.44 -4.72 9.82
C PRO A 62 19.78 -6.02 9.10
N GLN A 63 18.80 -6.74 8.57
CA GLN A 63 18.95 -8.03 7.90
C GLN A 63 18.92 -7.91 6.37
N LEU A 64 18.61 -6.73 5.84
CA LEU A 64 18.33 -6.54 4.42
C LEU A 64 19.45 -5.81 3.69
N ASN A 65 19.66 -6.17 2.42
CA ASN A 65 20.49 -5.38 1.53
C ASN A 65 19.88 -4.00 1.35
N ALA A 66 20.66 -2.95 1.61
CA ALA A 66 20.15 -1.59 1.67
C ALA A 66 19.56 -1.08 0.35
N ALA A 67 20.18 -1.40 -0.78
CA ALA A 67 19.71 -0.95 -2.08
C ALA A 67 18.37 -1.59 -2.46
N TRP A 68 18.24 -2.90 -2.26
CA TRP A 68 17.01 -3.63 -2.56
C TRP A 68 15.90 -3.33 -1.58
N GLN A 69 16.24 -3.08 -0.30
CA GLN A 69 15.28 -2.59 0.69
C GLN A 69 14.63 -1.28 0.23
N SER A 70 15.46 -0.33 -0.20
CA SER A 70 14.98 0.98 -0.66
C SER A 70 14.07 0.86 -1.89
N ARG A 71 14.47 0.04 -2.86
CA ARG A 71 13.66 -0.22 -4.07
C ARG A 71 12.33 -0.85 -3.72
N SER A 72 12.34 -1.84 -2.82
CA SER A 72 11.12 -2.48 -2.35
C SER A 72 10.18 -1.47 -1.69
N ALA A 73 10.69 -0.64 -0.78
CA ALA A 73 9.88 0.35 -0.07
C ALA A 73 9.27 1.39 -1.02
N ILE A 74 10.05 1.88 -1.99
CA ILE A 74 9.56 2.84 -2.98
C ILE A 74 8.45 2.24 -3.83
N LEU A 75 8.62 1.02 -4.32
CA LEU A 75 7.61 0.34 -5.13
C LEU A 75 6.35 0.02 -4.29
N MET A 76 6.54 -0.36 -3.04
CA MET A 76 5.41 -0.66 -2.15
C MET A 76 4.59 0.61 -1.89
N LEU A 77 5.24 1.71 -1.58
CA LEU A 77 4.57 2.99 -1.35
C LEU A 77 3.85 3.46 -2.61
N ALA A 78 4.55 3.50 -3.75
CA ALA A 78 3.96 3.89 -5.03
C ALA A 78 2.79 2.98 -5.40
N GLY A 79 2.95 1.68 -5.21
CA GLY A 79 1.93 0.68 -5.51
C GLY A 79 0.66 0.90 -4.69
N VAL A 80 0.78 1.14 -3.40
CA VAL A 80 -0.37 1.42 -2.52
C VAL A 80 -1.06 2.71 -2.91
N LEU A 81 -0.31 3.78 -3.16
CA LEU A 81 -0.88 5.06 -3.55
C LEU A 81 -1.66 4.95 -4.86
N ILE A 82 -1.13 4.24 -5.84
CA ILE A 82 -1.80 4.04 -7.13
C ILE A 82 -2.99 3.09 -6.99
N PHE A 83 -2.80 1.93 -6.36
CA PHE A 83 -3.83 0.89 -6.24
C PHE A 83 -5.01 1.37 -5.39
N SER A 84 -4.76 1.65 -4.12
CA SER A 84 -5.82 2.07 -3.19
C SER A 84 -6.32 3.46 -3.53
N GLY A 85 -5.45 4.39 -3.91
CA GLY A 85 -5.82 5.74 -4.32
C GLY A 85 -6.76 5.77 -5.50
N SER A 86 -6.48 4.99 -6.55
CA SER A 86 -7.35 4.91 -7.73
C SER A 86 -8.73 4.33 -7.38
N LEU A 87 -8.78 3.34 -6.51
CA LEU A 87 -10.05 2.75 -6.07
C LEU A 87 -10.88 3.70 -5.22
N TYR A 88 -10.25 4.46 -4.31
CA TYR A 88 -10.97 5.47 -3.52
C TYR A 88 -11.57 6.54 -4.42
N ILE A 89 -10.80 7.05 -5.36
CA ILE A 89 -11.28 8.07 -6.31
C ILE A 89 -12.39 7.50 -7.20
N LEU A 90 -12.25 6.25 -7.66
CA LEU A 90 -13.28 5.57 -8.45
C LEU A 90 -14.61 5.50 -7.71
N VAL A 91 -14.59 5.10 -6.44
CA VAL A 91 -15.80 4.99 -5.62
C VAL A 91 -16.45 6.35 -5.40
N LEU A 92 -15.65 7.38 -5.08
CA LEU A 92 -16.17 8.71 -4.77
C LEU A 92 -16.61 9.49 -6.01
N SER A 93 -15.97 9.29 -7.16
CA SER A 93 -16.23 10.04 -8.40
C SER A 93 -17.13 9.30 -9.40
N GLY A 94 -17.18 7.97 -9.32
CA GLY A 94 -17.86 7.14 -10.31
C GLY A 94 -17.12 7.02 -11.65
N VAL A 95 -15.90 7.52 -11.75
CA VAL A 95 -15.11 7.52 -12.99
C VAL A 95 -14.48 6.14 -13.20
N LYS A 96 -15.11 5.33 -14.05
CA LYS A 96 -14.78 3.88 -14.19
C LYS A 96 -13.42 3.60 -14.80
N TRP A 97 -12.86 4.47 -15.65
CA TRP A 97 -11.55 4.24 -16.27
C TRP A 97 -10.40 4.22 -15.24
N LEU A 98 -10.62 4.76 -14.04
CA LEU A 98 -9.65 4.67 -12.94
C LEU A 98 -9.34 3.21 -12.57
N GLY A 99 -10.28 2.29 -12.79
CA GLY A 99 -10.04 0.86 -12.63
C GLY A 99 -8.96 0.29 -13.55
N ALA A 100 -8.65 0.97 -14.65
CA ALA A 100 -7.56 0.59 -15.55
C ALA A 100 -6.18 1.02 -15.02
N ILE A 101 -6.13 2.00 -14.12
CA ILE A 101 -4.90 2.45 -13.44
C ILE A 101 -4.55 1.53 -12.29
N THR A 102 -5.54 0.99 -11.60
CA THR A 102 -5.37 0.13 -10.42
C THR A 102 -4.39 -1.03 -10.63
N PRO A 103 -4.42 -1.79 -11.75
CA PRO A 103 -3.46 -2.87 -11.99
C PRO A 103 -1.99 -2.42 -12.04
N ILE A 104 -1.70 -1.19 -12.42
CA ILE A 104 -0.34 -0.65 -12.40
C ILE A 104 0.18 -0.63 -10.96
N GLY A 105 -0.64 -0.17 -10.04
CA GLY A 105 -0.33 -0.22 -8.61
C GLY A 105 -0.16 -1.66 -8.11
N GLY A 106 -1.02 -2.57 -8.57
CA GLY A 106 -0.94 -3.99 -8.24
C GLY A 106 0.39 -4.62 -8.66
N VAL A 107 0.84 -4.36 -9.89
CA VAL A 107 2.14 -4.83 -10.38
C VAL A 107 3.29 -4.24 -9.54
N ALA A 108 3.23 -2.96 -9.21
CA ALA A 108 4.25 -2.33 -8.35
C ALA A 108 4.32 -3.01 -6.98
N MET A 109 3.20 -3.35 -6.37
CA MET A 109 3.16 -4.06 -5.09
C MET A 109 3.74 -5.47 -5.20
N ILE A 110 3.43 -6.21 -6.25
CA ILE A 110 4.02 -7.53 -6.49
C ILE A 110 5.54 -7.42 -6.59
N LEU A 111 6.03 -6.48 -7.39
CA LEU A 111 7.47 -6.24 -7.53
C LEU A 111 8.11 -5.84 -6.21
N ALA A 112 7.41 -5.06 -5.38
CA ALA A 112 7.90 -4.67 -4.07
C ALA A 112 8.18 -5.89 -3.19
N TRP A 113 7.27 -6.86 -3.15
CA TRP A 113 7.45 -8.09 -2.39
C TRP A 113 8.59 -8.96 -2.94
N LEU A 114 8.70 -9.05 -4.27
CA LEU A 114 9.82 -9.78 -4.90
C LEU A 114 11.17 -9.11 -4.60
N PHE A 115 11.22 -7.79 -4.62
CA PHE A 115 12.43 -7.04 -4.28
C PHE A 115 12.79 -7.17 -2.81
N LEU A 116 11.79 -7.30 -1.93
CA LEU A 116 12.04 -7.60 -0.53
C LEU A 116 12.66 -8.99 -0.35
N ALA A 117 12.20 -9.97 -1.11
CA ALA A 117 12.82 -11.29 -1.13
C ALA A 117 14.28 -11.24 -1.58
N ILE A 118 14.58 -10.45 -2.62
CA ILE A 118 15.97 -10.25 -3.08
C ILE A 118 16.80 -9.57 -1.98
N ALA A 119 16.25 -8.56 -1.32
CA ALA A 119 16.91 -7.86 -0.22
C ALA A 119 17.27 -8.82 0.92
N ALA A 120 16.38 -9.74 1.24
CA ALA A 120 16.60 -10.76 2.26
C ALA A 120 17.65 -11.79 1.84
N LEU A 121 17.59 -12.28 0.58
CA LEU A 121 18.54 -13.26 0.06
C LEU A 121 19.97 -12.72 -0.03
N ARG A 122 20.11 -11.43 -0.37
CA ARG A 122 21.44 -10.79 -0.44
C ARG A 122 21.98 -10.43 0.94
N GLY A 123 21.10 -10.20 1.90
CA GLY A 123 21.47 -9.83 3.25
C GLY A 123 22.12 -8.45 3.36
N LYS A 124 22.51 -8.10 4.57
CA LYS A 124 23.16 -6.83 4.85
C LYS A 124 24.53 -6.75 4.16
N ASP A 125 24.81 -5.58 3.58
CA ASP A 125 26.14 -5.29 3.00
C ASP A 125 27.19 -5.24 4.12
N ASN A 126 28.30 -5.92 3.92
CA ASN A 126 29.46 -5.91 4.84
C ASN A 126 30.37 -4.71 4.54
#